data_4a999fdc046525a11d06c3d04635bb97
#
_entry.id   4a999fdc046525a11d06c3d04635bb97
#
_cell.length_a   1.000
_cell.length_b   1.000
_cell.length_c   1.000
_cell.angle_alpha   90.00
_cell.angle_beta   90.00
_cell.angle_gamma   90.00
#
_symmetry.space_group_name_H-M   'P 1'
#
loop_
_entity.id
_entity.type
_entity.pdbx_description
1 polymer ?
#
loop_
_entity_poly.entity_id
_entity_poly.type
_entity_poly.pdbx_seq_one_letter_code
_entity_poly.pdbx_strand_id
1 'polypeptide(L)'
;QYIAAQEGKTNLSENDKKALVVEMDDKDLSLSTFLDEVLSYYESNNQAKDTIEYKGIKKYLKSCVLQGAPLNLVNGKTLKFGNEVFREIFFEDEIGDLENVFVISIIGAQSSAKSTLLNVLFGCGFSTSAGRCTKGIYISLLHHPSGFKILVIDTEGLLSVMGRDHEFDNLITTMAFSCSHVVIINN
;
A
#
# COMPACT_ATOMS: atom_id res chain seq x y z
N GLN A 1 -8.45 25.86 3.53
CA GLN A 1 -9.47 25.79 4.60
C GLN A 1 -9.02 24.88 5.74
N TYR A 2 -8.49 23.69 5.47
CA TYR A 2 -7.99 22.74 6.49
C TYR A 2 -6.81 23.32 7.30
N ILE A 3 -5.82 23.92 6.62
CA ILE A 3 -4.68 24.57 7.27
C ILE A 3 -5.16 25.73 8.14
N ALA A 4 -6.12 26.53 7.65
CA ALA A 4 -6.70 27.63 8.40
C ALA A 4 -7.50 27.15 9.64
N ALA A 5 -8.12 25.97 9.58
CA ALA A 5 -8.79 25.35 10.72
C ALA A 5 -7.80 24.86 11.79
N GLN A 6 -6.63 24.34 11.39
CA GLN A 6 -5.56 23.97 12.34
C GLN A 6 -4.94 25.19 13.04
N GLU A 7 -4.89 26.33 12.35
CA GLU A 7 -4.40 27.60 12.92
C GLU A 7 -5.43 28.30 13.83
N GLY A 8 -6.61 27.68 14.08
CA GLY A 8 -7.65 28.25 14.95
C GLY A 8 -8.40 29.45 14.38
N LYS A 9 -8.24 29.71 13.07
CA LYS A 9 -8.85 30.87 12.39
C LYS A 9 -10.28 30.65 11.91
N THR A 10 -10.81 29.42 12.00
CA THR A 10 -12.20 29.08 11.64
C THR A 10 -12.81 28.16 12.70
N ASN A 11 -14.00 28.55 13.21
CA ASN A 11 -14.80 27.71 14.11
C ASN A 11 -15.58 26.65 13.32
N LEU A 12 -14.87 25.64 12.79
CA LEU A 12 -15.50 24.50 12.16
C LEU A 12 -15.98 23.51 13.24
N SER A 13 -17.21 23.00 13.08
CA SER A 13 -17.69 21.92 13.95
C SER A 13 -16.86 20.64 13.74
N GLU A 14 -16.88 19.71 14.72
CA GLU A 14 -16.21 18.43 14.59
C GLU A 14 -16.72 17.61 13.38
N ASN A 15 -17.99 17.76 13.02
CA ASN A 15 -18.57 17.13 11.84
C ASN A 15 -18.04 17.75 10.55
N ASP A 16 -17.87 19.09 10.51
CA ASP A 16 -17.31 19.76 9.34
C ASP A 16 -15.83 19.42 9.16
N LYS A 17 -15.07 19.29 10.24
CA LYS A 17 -13.68 18.83 10.20
C LYS A 17 -13.59 17.41 9.64
N LYS A 18 -14.45 16.49 10.10
CA LYS A 18 -14.51 15.12 9.58
C LYS A 18 -14.89 15.09 8.10
N ALA A 19 -15.88 15.87 7.68
CA ALA A 19 -16.28 15.97 6.28
C ALA A 19 -15.15 16.52 5.41
N LEU A 20 -14.41 17.53 5.88
CA LEU A 20 -13.24 18.09 5.18
C LEU A 20 -12.11 17.08 5.06
N VAL A 21 -11.83 16.28 6.08
CA VAL A 21 -10.82 15.21 6.02
C VAL A 21 -11.20 14.16 5.00
N VAL A 22 -12.48 13.75 4.97
CA VAL A 22 -12.97 12.78 3.95
C VAL A 22 -12.85 13.37 2.55
N GLU A 23 -13.22 14.63 2.35
CA GLU A 23 -13.11 15.31 1.05
C GLU A 23 -11.64 15.46 0.60
N MET A 24 -10.72 15.74 1.52
CA MET A 24 -9.29 15.79 1.22
C MET A 24 -8.73 14.42 0.88
N ASP A 25 -9.15 13.39 1.61
CA ASP A 25 -8.79 12.00 1.33
C ASP A 25 -9.27 11.54 -0.05
N ASP A 26 -10.43 12.03 -0.51
CA ASP A 26 -10.96 11.72 -1.83
C ASP A 26 -10.24 12.47 -2.97
N LYS A 27 -9.65 13.62 -2.66
CA LYS A 27 -8.88 14.44 -3.62
C LYS A 27 -7.36 14.23 -3.51
N ASP A 28 -6.91 13.23 -2.74
CA ASP A 28 -5.50 12.95 -2.53
C ASP A 28 -4.86 12.46 -3.86
N LEU A 29 -4.19 13.38 -4.53
CA LEU A 29 -3.33 13.11 -5.69
C LEU A 29 -1.96 12.61 -5.22
N SER A 30 -1.95 11.44 -4.58
CA SER A 30 -0.70 10.81 -4.20
C SER A 30 0.02 10.22 -5.42
N LEU A 31 1.34 10.05 -5.31
CA LEU A 31 2.13 9.38 -6.35
C LEU A 31 1.58 7.99 -6.67
N SER A 32 1.06 7.27 -5.68
CA SER A 32 0.43 5.97 -5.86
C SER A 32 -0.82 6.04 -6.70
N THR A 33 -1.71 7.03 -6.47
CA THR A 33 -2.91 7.24 -7.29
C THR A 33 -2.55 7.56 -8.73
N PHE A 34 -1.54 8.42 -8.93
CA PHE A 34 -1.04 8.73 -10.27
C PHE A 34 -0.46 7.50 -10.97
N LEU A 35 0.33 6.70 -10.28
CA LEU A 35 0.87 5.45 -10.82
C LEU A 35 -0.24 4.47 -11.17
N ASP A 36 -1.26 4.30 -10.32
CA ASP A 36 -2.40 3.43 -10.58
C ASP A 36 -3.15 3.83 -11.85
N GLU A 37 -3.36 5.13 -12.09
CA GLU A 37 -3.99 5.63 -13.31
C GLU A 37 -3.13 5.39 -14.55
N VAL A 38 -1.84 5.70 -14.47
CA VAL A 38 -0.89 5.49 -15.58
C VAL A 38 -0.81 4.02 -15.94
N LEU A 39 -0.70 3.14 -14.95
CA LEU A 39 -0.62 1.70 -15.18
C LEU A 39 -1.94 1.14 -15.73
N SER A 40 -3.09 1.62 -15.26
CA SER A 40 -4.42 1.24 -15.80
C SER A 40 -4.59 1.66 -17.27
N TYR A 41 -4.02 2.80 -17.67
CA TYR A 41 -3.98 3.21 -19.08
C TYR A 41 -3.22 2.21 -19.94
N TYR A 42 -2.05 1.77 -19.49
CA TYR A 42 -1.25 0.79 -20.25
C TYR A 42 -1.88 -0.60 -20.26
N GLU A 43 -2.60 -0.99 -19.22
CA GLU A 43 -3.37 -2.25 -19.22
C GLU A 43 -4.50 -2.25 -20.25
N SER A 44 -5.19 -1.13 -20.37
CA SER A 44 -6.31 -0.99 -21.31
C SER A 44 -5.86 -0.80 -22.76
N ASN A 45 -4.58 -0.45 -23.00
CA ASN A 45 -4.05 -0.13 -24.31
C ASN A 45 -2.81 -0.97 -24.63
N ASN A 46 -3.01 -2.17 -25.18
CA ASN A 46 -1.93 -3.09 -25.52
C ASN A 46 -0.87 -2.50 -26.48
N GLN A 47 -1.27 -1.61 -27.39
CA GLN A 47 -0.31 -0.97 -28.30
C GLN A 47 0.64 -0.02 -27.60
N ALA A 48 0.21 0.55 -26.46
CA ALA A 48 1.06 1.43 -25.66
C ALA A 48 2.15 0.67 -24.88
N LYS A 49 2.02 -0.65 -24.70
CA LYS A 49 3.02 -1.49 -23.98
C LYS A 49 4.36 -1.62 -24.72
N ASP A 50 4.41 -1.34 -26.01
CA ASP A 50 5.65 -1.36 -26.79
C ASP A 50 6.41 -0.02 -26.77
N THR A 51 5.85 0.99 -26.16
CA THR A 51 6.45 2.35 -26.12
C THR A 51 7.66 2.42 -25.21
N ILE A 52 8.53 3.40 -25.47
CA ILE A 52 9.72 3.67 -24.66
C ILE A 52 9.31 4.11 -23.25
N GLU A 53 8.22 4.87 -23.14
CA GLU A 53 7.66 5.36 -21.89
C GLU A 53 7.23 4.21 -20.99
N TYR A 54 6.49 3.22 -21.52
CA TYR A 54 6.09 2.04 -20.77
C TYR A 54 7.29 1.24 -20.24
N LYS A 55 8.27 1.00 -21.11
CA LYS A 55 9.53 0.31 -20.72
C LYS A 55 10.28 1.10 -19.65
N GLY A 56 10.25 2.43 -19.71
CA GLY A 56 10.83 3.31 -18.70
C GLY A 56 10.12 3.18 -17.34
N ILE A 57 8.79 3.16 -17.34
CA ILE A 57 7.97 2.99 -16.12
C ILE A 57 8.21 1.61 -15.51
N LYS A 58 8.19 0.55 -16.31
CA LYS A 58 8.48 -0.81 -15.85
C LYS A 58 9.87 -0.92 -15.20
N LYS A 59 10.88 -0.35 -15.84
CA LYS A 59 12.26 -0.30 -15.31
C LYS A 59 12.34 0.48 -13.99
N TYR A 60 11.62 1.59 -13.87
CA TYR A 60 11.58 2.39 -12.66
C TYR A 60 10.92 1.60 -11.51
N LEU A 61 9.75 1.00 -11.75
CA LEU A 61 9.06 0.18 -10.75
C LEU A 61 9.91 -1.01 -10.31
N LYS A 62 10.57 -1.67 -11.25
CA LYS A 62 11.53 -2.75 -10.94
C LYS A 62 12.64 -2.25 -10.01
N SER A 63 13.20 -1.08 -10.29
CA SER A 63 14.20 -0.46 -9.41
C SER A 63 13.65 -0.18 -8.01
N CYS A 64 12.41 0.29 -7.89
CA CYS A 64 11.76 0.49 -6.60
C CYS A 64 11.61 -0.83 -5.82
N VAL A 65 11.16 -1.91 -6.48
CA VAL A 65 11.06 -3.25 -5.87
C VAL A 65 12.41 -3.72 -5.34
N LEU A 66 13.46 -3.62 -6.15
CA LEU A 66 14.81 -4.05 -5.78
C LEU A 66 15.39 -3.25 -4.60
N GLN A 67 14.97 -2.01 -4.43
CA GLN A 67 15.38 -1.15 -3.32
C GLN A 67 14.51 -1.31 -2.07
N GLY A 68 13.52 -2.20 -2.09
CA GLY A 68 12.58 -2.40 -0.99
C GLY A 68 11.61 -1.25 -0.78
N ALA A 69 11.40 -0.40 -1.81
CA ALA A 69 10.43 0.68 -1.71
C ALA A 69 9.00 0.14 -1.53
N PRO A 70 8.20 0.71 -0.61
CA PRO A 70 6.82 0.31 -0.43
C PRO A 70 5.99 0.57 -1.68
N LEU A 71 5.27 -0.45 -2.13
CA LEU A 71 4.36 -0.37 -3.27
C LEU A 71 2.95 -0.76 -2.85
N ASN A 72 1.95 -0.04 -3.37
CA ASN A 72 0.55 -0.38 -3.13
C ASN A 72 0.16 -1.62 -3.93
N LEU A 73 -0.23 -2.70 -3.26
CA LEU A 73 -0.68 -3.95 -3.88
C LEU A 73 -2.20 -3.98 -4.06
N VAL A 74 -2.94 -3.46 -3.08
CA VAL A 74 -4.40 -3.37 -3.12
C VAL A 74 -4.81 -1.97 -2.76
N ASN A 75 -5.47 -1.30 -3.69
CA ASN A 75 -6.01 0.03 -3.44
C ASN A 75 -7.18 -0.05 -2.46
N GLY A 76 -7.07 0.61 -1.33
CA GLY A 76 -8.07 0.54 -0.27
C GLY A 76 -9.42 1.19 -0.60
N LYS A 77 -9.54 1.96 -1.67
CA LYS A 77 -10.82 2.55 -2.12
C LYS A 77 -11.52 1.66 -3.13
N THR A 78 -10.78 1.16 -4.11
CA THR A 78 -11.33 0.43 -5.25
C THR A 78 -11.28 -1.08 -5.09
N LEU A 79 -10.54 -1.59 -4.10
CA LEU A 79 -10.23 -3.01 -3.89
C LEU A 79 -9.57 -3.67 -5.10
N LYS A 80 -9.04 -2.89 -6.02
CA LYS A 80 -8.29 -3.41 -7.15
C LYS A 80 -6.93 -3.88 -6.68
N PHE A 81 -6.57 -5.09 -7.08
CA PHE A 81 -5.22 -5.60 -6.98
C PHE A 81 -4.29 -4.86 -7.95
N GLY A 82 -3.02 -4.83 -7.59
CA GLY A 82 -1.96 -4.35 -8.47
C GLY A 82 -2.12 -4.92 -9.87
N ASN A 83 -1.81 -4.09 -10.84
CA ASN A 83 -2.05 -4.37 -12.25
C ASN A 83 -1.07 -5.44 -12.81
N GLU A 84 -1.25 -5.79 -14.09
CA GLU A 84 -0.44 -6.77 -14.79
C GLU A 84 1.07 -6.47 -14.74
N VAL A 85 1.45 -5.19 -14.72
CA VAL A 85 2.86 -4.76 -14.61
C VAL A 85 3.48 -5.20 -13.29
N PHE A 86 2.72 -5.10 -12.18
CA PHE A 86 3.15 -5.63 -10.89
C PHE A 86 3.35 -7.14 -10.95
N ARG A 87 2.40 -7.85 -11.57
CA ARG A 87 2.49 -9.29 -11.75
C ARG A 87 3.76 -9.68 -12.52
N GLU A 88 4.05 -9.00 -13.62
CA GLU A 88 5.26 -9.24 -14.42
C GLU A 88 6.54 -8.96 -13.61
N ILE A 89 6.61 -7.84 -12.87
CA ILE A 89 7.80 -7.49 -12.10
C ILE A 89 8.03 -8.48 -10.95
N PHE A 90 6.96 -8.80 -10.20
CA PHE A 90 7.08 -9.64 -9.01
C PHE A 90 7.24 -11.12 -9.33
N PHE A 91 6.51 -11.65 -10.32
CA PHE A 91 6.46 -13.09 -10.58
C PHE A 91 7.36 -13.55 -11.72
N GLU A 92 7.60 -12.70 -12.71
CA GLU A 92 8.37 -13.11 -13.89
C GLU A 92 9.86 -12.71 -13.79
N ASP A 93 10.15 -11.52 -13.24
CA ASP A 93 11.49 -10.96 -13.25
C ASP A 93 12.27 -11.10 -11.92
N GLU A 94 11.60 -10.95 -10.75
CA GLU A 94 12.32 -10.76 -9.48
C GLU A 94 12.03 -11.82 -8.41
N ILE A 95 10.82 -12.37 -8.40
CA ILE A 95 10.43 -13.38 -7.41
C ILE A 95 10.40 -14.78 -8.03
N GLY A 96 10.80 -14.96 -9.28
CA GLY A 96 10.67 -16.20 -10.07
C GLY A 96 10.98 -17.51 -9.35
N ASP A 97 11.67 -17.45 -8.21
CA ASP A 97 11.87 -18.56 -7.29
C ASP A 97 11.12 -18.27 -5.98
N LEU A 98 9.85 -18.72 -5.92
CA LEU A 98 8.99 -18.58 -4.74
C LEU A 98 9.47 -19.43 -3.56
N GLU A 99 10.33 -20.42 -3.77
CA GLU A 99 10.85 -21.28 -2.69
C GLU A 99 11.73 -20.50 -1.71
N ASN A 100 12.32 -19.39 -2.15
CA ASN A 100 13.19 -18.56 -1.34
C ASN A 100 12.54 -17.26 -0.85
N VAL A 101 11.21 -17.15 -0.88
CA VAL A 101 10.49 -15.97 -0.40
C VAL A 101 9.80 -16.27 0.93
N PHE A 102 10.14 -15.51 1.96
CA PHE A 102 9.46 -15.55 3.25
C PHE A 102 8.49 -14.37 3.37
N VAL A 103 7.21 -14.64 3.59
CA VAL A 103 6.16 -13.63 3.63
C VAL A 103 5.74 -13.34 5.06
N ILE A 104 5.78 -12.07 5.44
CA ILE A 104 5.38 -11.58 6.76
C ILE A 104 4.29 -10.52 6.57
N SER A 105 3.15 -10.69 7.23
CA SER A 105 2.08 -9.68 7.26
C SER A 105 1.88 -9.12 8.66
N ILE A 106 1.33 -7.91 8.72
CA ILE A 106 0.84 -7.32 9.97
C ILE A 106 -0.64 -6.97 9.84
N ILE A 107 -1.41 -7.32 10.87
CA ILE A 107 -2.82 -6.93 11.02
C ILE A 107 -3.05 -6.32 12.40
N GLY A 108 -4.09 -5.51 12.54
CA GLY A 108 -4.46 -4.90 13.82
C GLY A 108 -5.27 -3.63 13.64
N ALA A 109 -5.71 -3.06 14.73
CA ALA A 109 -6.57 -1.88 14.74
C ALA A 109 -5.96 -0.67 14.00
N GLN A 110 -6.79 0.24 13.55
CA GLN A 110 -6.33 1.51 13.00
C GLN A 110 -5.51 2.27 14.06
N SER A 111 -4.43 2.93 13.63
CA SER A 111 -3.51 3.70 14.50
C SER A 111 -2.78 2.89 15.57
N SER A 112 -2.68 1.58 15.43
CA SER A 112 -1.89 0.71 16.32
C SER A 112 -0.38 0.69 16.00
N ALA A 113 0.13 1.65 15.22
CA ALA A 113 1.53 1.78 14.83
C ALA A 113 2.10 0.59 14.03
N LYS A 114 1.28 -0.13 13.24
CA LYS A 114 1.71 -1.28 12.42
C LYS A 114 2.87 -0.95 11.49
N SER A 115 2.69 0.06 10.63
CA SER A 115 3.71 0.50 9.67
C SER A 115 5.01 0.93 10.38
N THR A 116 4.89 1.60 11.54
CA THR A 116 6.05 1.97 12.37
C THR A 116 6.78 0.73 12.87
N LEU A 117 6.06 -0.27 13.36
CA LEU A 117 6.65 -1.52 13.84
C LEU A 117 7.40 -2.24 12.71
N LEU A 118 6.81 -2.35 11.53
CA LEU A 118 7.47 -2.96 10.36
C LEU A 118 8.72 -2.18 9.94
N ASN A 119 8.66 -0.84 9.96
CA ASN A 119 9.82 -0.01 9.64
C ASN A 119 10.97 -0.23 10.62
N VAL A 120 10.67 -0.36 11.91
CA VAL A 120 11.69 -0.61 12.96
C VAL A 120 12.26 -2.02 12.86
N LEU A 121 11.43 -3.03 12.64
CA LEU A 121 11.87 -4.43 12.63
C LEU A 121 12.61 -4.80 11.35
N PHE A 122 12.18 -4.29 10.20
CA PHE A 122 12.63 -4.74 8.89
C PHE A 122 13.31 -3.64 8.06
N GLY A 123 13.31 -2.39 8.50
CA GLY A 123 13.87 -1.28 7.73
C GLY A 123 13.03 -0.90 6.51
N CYS A 124 11.75 -1.28 6.47
CA CYS A 124 10.82 -0.85 5.44
C CYS A 124 10.61 0.68 5.49
N GLY A 125 10.22 1.27 4.37
CA GLY A 125 9.93 2.71 4.29
C GLY A 125 8.43 3.02 4.21
N PHE A 126 7.57 2.23 4.90
CA PHE A 126 6.13 2.48 4.90
C PHE A 126 5.80 3.85 5.48
N SER A 127 4.83 4.53 4.89
CA SER A 127 4.37 5.84 5.38
C SER A 127 3.78 5.71 6.79
N THR A 128 4.22 6.61 7.68
CA THR A 128 3.74 6.66 9.07
C THR A 128 3.26 8.07 9.39
N SER A 129 2.08 8.22 9.99
CA SER A 129 1.60 9.47 10.56
C SER A 129 0.66 9.22 11.73
N ALA A 130 0.29 10.27 12.46
CA ALA A 130 -0.68 10.19 13.55
C ALA A 130 -2.13 9.94 13.09
N GLY A 131 -2.38 9.89 11.77
CA GLY A 131 -3.69 9.63 11.17
C GLY A 131 -3.71 8.33 10.34
N ARG A 132 -4.70 8.21 9.46
CA ARG A 132 -4.83 7.10 8.52
C ARG A 132 -3.82 7.27 7.38
N CYS A 133 -2.73 6.48 7.38
CA CYS A 133 -1.67 6.55 6.38
C CYS A 133 -1.76 5.45 5.36
N THR A 134 -2.00 4.22 5.82
CA THR A 134 -2.09 3.05 4.96
C THR A 134 -3.50 2.95 4.42
N LYS A 135 -3.68 3.05 3.11
CA LYS A 135 -4.96 2.87 2.43
C LYS A 135 -4.89 1.60 1.58
N GLY A 136 -5.40 0.49 2.13
CA GLY A 136 -5.34 -0.81 1.49
C GLY A 136 -4.17 -1.67 1.96
N ILE A 137 -3.45 -2.29 1.03
CA ILE A 137 -2.34 -3.20 1.32
C ILE A 137 -1.09 -2.72 0.58
N TYR A 138 0.00 -2.55 1.32
CA TYR A 138 1.32 -2.21 0.80
C TYR A 138 2.29 -3.35 0.99
N ILE A 139 3.23 -3.47 0.07
CA ILE A 139 4.27 -4.50 0.12
C ILE A 139 5.65 -3.86 -0.01
N SER A 140 6.64 -4.50 0.62
CA SER A 140 8.05 -4.17 0.48
C SER A 140 8.85 -5.47 0.36
N LEU A 141 9.68 -5.61 -0.68
CA LEU A 141 10.53 -6.78 -0.90
C LEU A 141 11.94 -6.49 -0.42
N LEU A 142 12.39 -7.24 0.57
CA LEU A 142 13.71 -7.10 1.15
C LEU A 142 14.61 -8.28 0.75
N HIS A 143 15.88 -8.00 0.49
CA HIS A 143 16.88 -9.00 0.19
C HIS A 143 17.75 -9.26 1.41
N HIS A 144 17.74 -10.49 1.90
CA HIS A 144 18.59 -10.88 3.01
C HIS A 144 19.99 -11.31 2.52
N PRO A 145 21.09 -10.99 3.23
CA PRO A 145 22.44 -11.35 2.82
C PRO A 145 22.68 -12.85 2.56
N SER A 146 21.89 -13.71 3.19
CA SER A 146 21.97 -15.18 2.96
C SER A 146 21.24 -15.67 1.70
N GLY A 147 20.71 -14.77 0.87
CA GLY A 147 20.13 -15.08 -0.43
C GLY A 147 18.63 -15.30 -0.45
N PHE A 148 17.94 -15.37 0.69
CA PHE A 148 16.47 -15.40 0.70
C PHE A 148 15.86 -14.00 0.65
N LYS A 149 14.62 -13.90 0.21
CA LYS A 149 13.85 -12.68 0.12
C LYS A 149 12.78 -12.64 1.21
N ILE A 150 12.51 -11.46 1.75
CA ILE A 150 11.42 -11.23 2.71
C ILE A 150 10.41 -10.29 2.07
N LEU A 151 9.19 -10.76 1.85
CA LEU A 151 8.08 -9.94 1.43
C LEU A 151 7.31 -9.47 2.68
N VAL A 152 7.41 -8.20 2.97
CA VAL A 152 6.71 -7.57 4.10
C VAL A 152 5.42 -6.95 3.60
N ILE A 153 4.30 -7.30 4.23
CA ILE A 153 2.96 -6.83 3.88
C ILE A 153 2.43 -5.95 5.02
N ASP A 154 2.26 -4.67 4.73
CA ASP A 154 1.61 -3.70 5.62
C ASP A 154 0.15 -3.54 5.23
N THR A 155 -0.76 -3.70 6.19
CA THR A 155 -2.19 -3.65 5.95
C THR A 155 -2.83 -2.41 6.55
N GLU A 156 -3.89 -1.95 5.90
CA GLU A 156 -4.76 -0.94 6.50
C GLU A 156 -5.32 -1.43 7.85
N GLY A 157 -5.51 -0.48 8.79
CA GLY A 157 -6.03 -0.81 10.11
C GLY A 157 -7.46 -1.33 10.05
N LEU A 158 -7.70 -2.45 10.72
CA LEU A 158 -9.01 -3.03 10.94
C LEU A 158 -9.86 -2.16 11.86
N LEU A 159 -11.19 -2.36 11.85
CA LEU A 159 -12.15 -1.68 12.72
C LEU A 159 -12.09 -0.14 12.59
N SER A 160 -11.91 0.35 11.38
CA SER A 160 -11.93 1.79 11.11
C SER A 160 -13.26 2.41 11.54
N VAL A 161 -13.20 3.44 12.37
CA VAL A 161 -14.39 4.18 12.93
C VAL A 161 -15.23 4.85 11.82
N MET A 162 -14.73 4.93 10.60
CA MET A 162 -15.41 5.57 9.46
C MET A 162 -16.35 4.66 8.67
N GLY A 163 -16.91 3.61 9.29
CA GLY A 163 -18.04 2.86 8.71
C GLY A 163 -17.68 2.01 7.50
N ARG A 164 -16.46 1.49 7.42
CA ARG A 164 -16.11 0.51 6.41
C ARG A 164 -16.75 -0.83 6.66
N ASP A 165 -17.10 -1.42 5.54
CA ASP A 165 -17.77 -2.70 5.44
C ASP A 165 -16.92 -3.80 6.09
N HIS A 166 -17.53 -4.66 6.87
CA HIS A 166 -16.93 -5.87 7.41
C HIS A 166 -16.31 -6.75 6.31
N GLU A 167 -16.76 -6.64 5.08
CA GLU A 167 -16.21 -7.33 3.92
C GLU A 167 -14.77 -6.95 3.64
N PHE A 168 -14.41 -5.67 3.79
CA PHE A 168 -13.04 -5.21 3.59
C PHE A 168 -12.09 -5.74 4.67
N ASP A 169 -12.50 -5.66 5.93
CA ASP A 169 -11.71 -6.20 7.04
C ASP A 169 -11.51 -7.70 6.91
N ASN A 170 -12.55 -8.42 6.48
CA ASN A 170 -12.46 -9.85 6.19
C ASN A 170 -11.52 -10.15 5.02
N LEU A 171 -11.57 -9.36 3.95
CA LEU A 171 -10.69 -9.52 2.79
C LEU A 171 -9.22 -9.37 3.19
N ILE A 172 -8.88 -8.27 3.89
CA ILE A 172 -7.51 -8.01 4.35
C ILE A 172 -7.03 -9.13 5.28
N THR A 173 -7.86 -9.50 6.24
CA THR A 173 -7.54 -10.55 7.20
C THR A 173 -7.32 -11.89 6.49
N THR A 174 -8.24 -12.29 5.61
CA THR A 174 -8.14 -13.53 4.84
C THR A 174 -6.88 -13.54 3.98
N MET A 175 -6.59 -12.44 3.30
CA MET A 175 -5.40 -12.31 2.47
C MET A 175 -4.12 -12.44 3.32
N ALA A 176 -4.04 -11.74 4.45
CA ALA A 176 -2.88 -11.81 5.34
C ALA A 176 -2.62 -13.25 5.80
N PHE A 177 -3.66 -13.96 6.26
CA PHE A 177 -3.51 -15.35 6.70
C PHE A 177 -3.23 -16.33 5.57
N SER A 178 -3.79 -16.12 4.39
CA SER A 178 -3.64 -17.05 3.26
C SER A 178 -2.29 -16.93 2.55
N CYS A 179 -1.70 -15.73 2.54
CA CYS A 179 -0.49 -15.46 1.76
C CYS A 179 0.79 -15.43 2.61
N SER A 180 0.69 -15.52 3.95
CA SER A 180 1.85 -15.27 4.82
C SER A 180 2.33 -16.50 5.55
N HIS A 181 3.64 -16.61 5.71
CA HIS A 181 4.28 -17.59 6.59
C HIS A 181 4.15 -17.17 8.06
N VAL A 182 4.17 -15.86 8.32
CA VAL A 182 3.97 -15.29 9.66
C VAL A 182 3.02 -14.11 9.57
N VAL A 183 2.05 -14.06 10.49
CA VAL A 183 1.13 -12.93 10.68
C VAL A 183 1.38 -12.31 12.04
N ILE A 184 1.76 -11.04 12.08
CA ILE A 184 1.92 -10.26 13.30
C ILE A 184 0.55 -9.66 13.65
N ILE A 185 0.03 -9.94 14.82
CA ILE A 185 -1.20 -9.33 15.34
C ILE A 185 -0.79 -8.21 16.29
N ASN A 186 -1.04 -6.97 15.89
CA ASN A 186 -0.69 -5.78 16.66
C ASN A 186 -1.96 -5.13 17.23
N ASN A 187 -2.16 -5.32 18.53
CA ASN A 187 -3.30 -4.77 19.30
C ASN A 187 -2.89 -3.56 20.13
#